data_0dd2335deedae556edd16d3bd8f28173
#
_entry.id   0dd2335deedae556edd16d3bd8f28173
#
_cell.length_a   1.000
_cell.length_b   1.000
_cell.length_c   1.000
_cell.angle_alpha   90.00
_cell.angle_beta   90.00
_cell.angle_gamma   90.00
#
_symmetry.space_group_name_H-M   'P 1'
#
loop_
_entity.id
_entity.type
_entity.pdbx_description
1 polymer ?
#
loop_
_entity_poly.entity_id
_entity_poly.type
_entity_poly.pdbx_seq_one_letter_code
_entity_poly.pdbx_strand_id
1 'polypeptide(L)'
;MKRARLQQGSVVFDKRRRTWNFLWCENGHRRTKLIGSACEFPTKTSAWRAAEPFRRLVENPVSNNPDVTVNSIVAQYRSEKMPRRLSTRRSYEAWLNNHILPRWRNCPLTDLQARPVELWLQSLTLSPKSRVHVRGLIHALWDYAMWRGDTPTQRNPMELVTIRGATKRMRKPRSLTVEEFQLFLQHLEEPIRTIALVCVCFGLRISECLALRWSDVDWLSGKLKVERGIVRQQVDDVKTIYSGKLMSIDAAMLEVLKTWRQKSQFSSDEDWMFASPVKLGRLPVSYPWVWLMFQQAASKAGIGKLGTHSLRHSYRSWLDAVGTPIAVQQKLMRHSDIRTTLNIYGDVVTDEMAQAHSKVVGLALPRKLIAN
;
A
#
# COMPACT_ATOMS: atom_id res chain seq x y z
N MET A 1 20.65 22.79 23.12
CA MET A 1 19.62 21.88 23.65
C MET A 1 20.20 21.14 24.86
N LYS A 2 19.70 21.38 26.08
CA LYS A 2 20.10 20.62 27.28
C LYS A 2 19.47 19.24 27.19
N ARG A 3 20.30 18.16 27.15
CA ARG A 3 19.82 16.78 27.26
C ARG A 3 19.04 16.63 28.57
N ALA A 4 17.76 16.23 28.46
CA ALA A 4 16.98 15.83 29.63
C ALA A 4 17.70 14.68 30.33
N ARG A 5 18.14 14.88 31.59
CA ARG A 5 18.70 13.79 32.39
C ARG A 5 17.56 12.85 32.75
N LEU A 6 17.66 11.60 32.32
CA LEU A 6 16.77 10.52 32.77
C LEU A 6 16.83 10.47 34.29
N GLN A 7 15.70 10.69 34.97
CA GLN A 7 15.59 10.64 36.41
C GLN A 7 15.28 9.19 36.83
N GLN A 8 16.28 8.50 37.33
CA GLN A 8 16.11 7.11 37.81
C GLN A 8 15.47 7.00 39.20
N GLY A 9 15.22 8.13 39.87
CA GLY A 9 14.81 8.14 41.27
C GLY A 9 15.90 7.59 42.20
N SER A 10 15.64 7.53 43.48
CA SER A 10 16.56 6.94 44.48
C SER A 10 15.80 6.28 45.62
N VAL A 11 16.32 5.15 46.14
CA VAL A 11 15.80 4.50 47.34
C VAL A 11 16.66 4.90 48.52
N VAL A 12 16.05 5.54 49.53
CA VAL A 12 16.70 6.07 50.72
C VAL A 12 16.10 5.45 51.97
N PHE A 13 16.95 5.06 52.91
CA PHE A 13 16.54 4.52 54.19
C PHE A 13 16.36 5.64 55.24
N ASP A 14 15.17 5.75 55.82
CA ASP A 14 14.89 6.61 56.93
C ASP A 14 15.26 5.88 58.22
N LYS A 15 16.39 6.29 58.86
CA LYS A 15 16.91 5.70 60.08
C LYS A 15 15.99 5.89 61.28
N ARG A 16 15.22 7.00 61.35
CA ARG A 16 14.33 7.30 62.48
C ARG A 16 13.09 6.42 62.45
N ARG A 17 12.49 6.27 61.25
CA ARG A 17 11.26 5.49 61.04
C ARG A 17 11.54 4.02 60.69
N ARG A 18 12.80 3.67 60.45
CA ARG A 18 13.23 2.34 59.97
C ARG A 18 12.47 1.90 58.73
N THR A 19 12.31 2.81 57.77
CA THR A 19 11.55 2.57 56.54
C THR A 19 12.34 2.95 55.28
N TRP A 20 12.02 2.28 54.18
CA TRP A 20 12.55 2.58 52.84
C TRP A 20 11.61 3.51 52.10
N ASN A 21 12.15 4.57 51.51
CA ASN A 21 11.41 5.54 50.74
C ASN A 21 12.01 5.67 49.34
N PHE A 22 11.15 5.69 48.30
CA PHE A 22 11.53 6.02 46.92
C PHE A 22 11.35 7.50 46.72
N LEU A 23 12.39 8.19 46.26
CA LEU A 23 12.40 9.62 46.03
C LEU A 23 12.57 9.88 44.52
N TRP A 24 11.78 10.80 43.97
CA TRP A 24 11.94 11.30 42.62
C TRP A 24 11.62 12.79 42.54
N CYS A 25 11.90 13.43 41.40
CA CYS A 25 11.54 14.81 41.15
C CYS A 25 10.46 14.87 40.07
N GLU A 26 9.33 15.52 40.33
CA GLU A 26 8.21 15.70 39.41
C GLU A 26 7.94 17.19 39.30
N ASN A 27 8.03 17.73 38.04
CA ASN A 27 7.83 19.17 37.75
C ASN A 27 8.65 20.11 38.65
N GLY A 28 9.92 19.74 38.98
CA GLY A 28 10.79 20.53 39.85
C GLY A 28 10.56 20.32 41.33
N HIS A 29 9.54 19.58 41.76
CA HIS A 29 9.23 19.26 43.16
C HIS A 29 9.69 17.84 43.53
N ARG A 30 10.31 17.74 44.73
CA ARG A 30 10.72 16.45 45.27
C ARG A 30 9.51 15.67 45.79
N ARG A 31 9.30 14.46 45.27
CA ARG A 31 8.25 13.52 45.69
C ARG A 31 8.84 12.35 46.43
N THR A 32 8.09 11.78 47.36
CA THR A 32 8.49 10.64 48.16
C THR A 32 7.36 9.62 48.25
N LYS A 33 7.68 8.35 48.08
CA LYS A 33 6.77 7.21 48.26
C LYS A 33 7.36 6.22 49.25
N LEU A 34 6.61 5.89 50.27
CA LEU A 34 6.97 4.82 51.22
C LEU A 34 6.94 3.47 50.49
N ILE A 35 8.03 2.70 50.58
CA ILE A 35 8.14 1.35 49.98
C ILE A 35 7.78 0.29 51.02
N GLY A 36 8.29 0.42 52.25
CA GLY A 36 7.99 -0.50 53.33
C GLY A 36 9.00 -0.40 54.48
N SER A 37 8.88 -1.25 55.48
CA SER A 37 9.74 -1.29 56.64
C SER A 37 11.06 -2.03 56.43
N ALA A 38 12.03 -1.82 57.31
CA ALA A 38 13.29 -2.58 57.33
C ALA A 38 13.09 -4.09 57.57
N CYS A 39 11.96 -4.47 58.20
CA CYS A 39 11.61 -5.86 58.45
C CYS A 39 11.11 -6.53 57.14
N GLU A 40 10.34 -5.80 56.35
CA GLU A 40 9.84 -6.30 55.03
C GLU A 40 10.95 -6.34 53.97
N PHE A 41 11.83 -5.33 53.99
CA PHE A 41 12.94 -5.21 53.04
C PHE A 41 14.27 -5.03 53.82
N PRO A 42 14.95 -6.13 54.20
CA PRO A 42 16.17 -6.07 55.05
C PRO A 42 17.34 -5.38 54.35
N THR A 43 17.38 -5.31 53.03
CA THR A 43 18.47 -4.75 52.26
C THR A 43 18.02 -3.66 51.31
N LYS A 44 18.92 -2.74 50.95
CA LYS A 44 18.67 -1.73 49.92
C LYS A 44 18.28 -2.36 48.57
N THR A 45 18.85 -3.52 48.24
CA THR A 45 18.54 -4.25 46.99
C THR A 45 17.12 -4.79 46.99
N SER A 46 16.62 -5.33 48.12
CA SER A 46 15.22 -5.77 48.22
C SER A 46 14.25 -4.61 48.13
N ALA A 47 14.55 -3.48 48.76
CA ALA A 47 13.76 -2.25 48.65
C ALA A 47 13.77 -1.67 47.21
N TRP A 48 14.92 -1.76 46.51
CA TRP A 48 15.00 -1.38 45.08
C TRP A 48 14.10 -2.21 44.19
N ARG A 49 14.09 -3.55 44.40
CA ARG A 49 13.20 -4.44 43.64
C ARG A 49 11.72 -4.09 43.87
N ALA A 50 11.34 -3.79 45.10
CA ALA A 50 9.99 -3.37 45.45
C ALA A 50 9.64 -1.97 44.88
N ALA A 51 10.65 -1.10 44.67
CA ALA A 51 10.49 0.21 44.08
C ALA A 51 10.41 0.17 42.52
N GLU A 52 10.74 -0.95 41.87
CA GLU A 52 10.80 -1.08 40.44
C GLU A 52 9.47 -0.66 39.69
N PRO A 53 8.27 -1.01 40.18
CA PRO A 53 7.04 -0.53 39.57
C PRO A 53 6.91 1.01 39.55
N PHE A 54 7.33 1.65 40.65
CA PHE A 54 7.30 3.12 40.79
C PHE A 54 8.40 3.77 39.95
N ARG A 55 9.56 3.14 39.82
CA ARG A 55 10.65 3.59 38.96
C ARG A 55 10.22 3.64 37.51
N ARG A 56 9.57 2.59 37.02
CA ARG A 56 9.02 2.54 35.63
C ARG A 56 8.02 3.63 35.37
N LEU A 57 7.18 3.99 36.35
CA LEU A 57 6.24 5.11 36.25
C LEU A 57 6.95 6.47 36.19
N VAL A 58 8.09 6.61 36.82
CA VAL A 58 8.90 7.86 36.85
C VAL A 58 9.83 7.97 35.64
N GLU A 59 10.41 6.86 35.16
CA GLU A 59 11.24 6.81 33.95
C GLU A 59 10.44 7.07 32.68
N ASN A 60 9.20 6.62 32.67
CA ASN A 60 8.21 6.93 31.65
C ASN A 60 7.04 7.66 32.33
N PRO A 61 7.14 8.96 32.57
CA PRO A 61 5.95 9.71 32.95
C PRO A 61 4.97 9.50 31.78
N VAL A 62 4.01 8.60 32.00
CA VAL A 62 2.85 8.53 31.14
C VAL A 62 2.29 9.93 31.21
N SER A 63 2.51 10.74 30.18
CA SER A 63 1.69 11.90 29.98
C SER A 63 0.30 11.33 29.67
N ASN A 64 -0.37 10.84 30.72
CA ASN A 64 -1.79 10.62 30.71
C ASN A 64 -2.39 12.03 30.62
N ASN A 65 -2.23 12.62 29.46
CA ASN A 65 -3.02 13.77 29.10
C ASN A 65 -4.38 13.17 28.68
N PRO A 66 -5.38 13.12 29.58
CA PRO A 66 -6.68 12.57 29.28
C PRO A 66 -7.37 13.35 28.14
N ASP A 67 -6.79 14.50 27.76
CA ASP A 67 -7.30 15.39 26.73
C ASP A 67 -6.89 15.00 25.31
N VAL A 68 -5.97 14.04 25.14
CA VAL A 68 -5.55 13.58 23.79
C VAL A 68 -6.57 12.59 23.26
N THR A 69 -7.51 13.09 22.46
CA THR A 69 -8.53 12.28 21.80
C THR A 69 -8.08 11.84 20.39
N VAL A 70 -8.74 10.83 19.85
CA VAL A 70 -8.56 10.41 18.45
C VAL A 70 -8.75 11.59 17.49
N ASN A 71 -9.71 12.49 17.77
CA ASN A 71 -9.94 13.67 16.93
C ASN A 71 -8.76 14.64 16.94
N SER A 72 -8.14 14.90 18.10
CA SER A 72 -6.97 15.79 18.18
C SER A 72 -5.78 15.20 17.44
N ILE A 73 -5.52 13.90 17.58
CA ILE A 73 -4.47 13.20 16.83
C ILE A 73 -4.73 13.23 15.33
N VAL A 74 -5.96 12.98 14.88
CA VAL A 74 -6.31 13.05 13.46
C VAL A 74 -6.10 14.45 12.89
N ALA A 75 -6.47 15.50 13.63
CA ALA A 75 -6.27 16.89 13.20
C ALA A 75 -4.77 17.19 12.99
N GLN A 76 -3.94 16.78 13.92
CA GLN A 76 -2.49 16.97 13.85
C GLN A 76 -1.84 16.09 12.78
N TYR A 77 -2.26 14.83 12.65
CA TYR A 77 -1.80 13.93 11.59
C TYR A 77 -2.09 14.49 10.19
N ARG A 78 -3.25 15.13 10.01
CA ARG A 78 -3.62 15.80 8.76
C ARG A 78 -2.66 16.93 8.38
N SER A 79 -2.19 17.69 9.34
CA SER A 79 -1.26 18.81 9.09
C SER A 79 0.18 18.37 8.90
N GLU A 80 0.64 17.34 9.62
CA GLU A 80 2.07 17.01 9.71
C GLU A 80 2.48 15.77 8.90
N LYS A 81 1.66 14.72 8.90
CA LYS A 81 2.05 13.38 8.38
C LYS A 81 1.11 12.81 7.32
N MET A 82 0.03 13.52 6.97
CA MET A 82 -0.87 13.05 5.92
C MET A 82 -0.09 12.81 4.61
N PRO A 83 -0.24 11.64 3.98
CA PRO A 83 0.45 11.35 2.72
C PRO A 83 0.21 12.43 1.66
N ARG A 84 1.28 12.87 1.01
CA ARG A 84 1.20 13.88 -0.06
C ARG A 84 0.45 13.35 -1.29
N ARG A 85 0.57 12.04 -1.56
CA ARG A 85 -0.05 11.41 -2.72
C ARG A 85 -1.57 11.49 -2.66
N LEU A 86 -2.19 12.13 -3.66
CA LEU A 86 -3.63 12.42 -3.69
C LEU A 86 -4.50 11.17 -3.48
N SER A 87 -4.19 10.06 -4.15
CA SER A 87 -4.98 8.82 -4.05
C SER A 87 -4.96 8.22 -2.64
N THR A 88 -3.79 8.22 -1.98
CA THR A 88 -3.64 7.72 -0.61
C THR A 88 -4.33 8.65 0.38
N ARG A 89 -4.06 9.96 0.27
CA ARG A 89 -4.70 10.98 1.10
C ARG A 89 -6.22 10.87 1.07
N ARG A 90 -6.79 10.76 -0.12
CA ARG A 90 -8.24 10.63 -0.29
C ARG A 90 -8.81 9.36 0.34
N SER A 91 -8.11 8.23 0.20
CA SER A 91 -8.52 6.99 0.85
C SER A 91 -8.48 7.12 2.37
N TYR A 92 -7.43 7.75 2.91
CA TYR A 92 -7.31 8.02 4.34
C TYR A 92 -8.43 8.93 4.84
N GLU A 93 -8.71 10.04 4.13
CA GLU A 93 -9.83 10.93 4.47
C GLU A 93 -11.18 10.22 4.45
N ALA A 94 -11.42 9.37 3.45
CA ALA A 94 -12.66 8.58 3.39
C ALA A 94 -12.77 7.63 4.60
N TRP A 95 -11.70 6.92 4.98
CA TRP A 95 -11.73 6.04 6.15
C TRP A 95 -11.84 6.78 7.46
N LEU A 96 -11.16 7.95 7.59
CA LEU A 96 -11.28 8.81 8.75
C LEU A 96 -12.72 9.31 8.92
N ASN A 97 -13.27 9.91 7.86
CA ASN A 97 -14.58 10.58 7.94
C ASN A 97 -15.76 9.62 8.00
N ASN A 98 -15.70 8.49 7.26
CA ASN A 98 -16.83 7.57 7.15
C ASN A 98 -16.83 6.47 8.22
N HIS A 99 -15.69 6.18 8.85
CA HIS A 99 -15.58 5.02 9.75
C HIS A 99 -14.93 5.37 11.10
N ILE A 100 -13.74 5.97 11.12
CA ILE A 100 -12.96 6.15 12.35
C ILE A 100 -13.57 7.26 13.22
N LEU A 101 -13.71 8.48 12.69
CA LEU A 101 -14.20 9.62 13.45
C LEU A 101 -15.66 9.46 13.93
N PRO A 102 -16.60 8.90 13.17
CA PRO A 102 -17.96 8.69 13.66
C PRO A 102 -18.03 7.83 14.91
N ARG A 103 -17.10 6.88 15.08
CA ARG A 103 -17.09 5.95 16.23
C ARG A 103 -16.16 6.40 17.34
N TRP A 104 -14.98 6.95 17.01
CA TRP A 104 -13.86 7.10 17.95
C TRP A 104 -13.46 8.56 18.22
N ARG A 105 -14.12 9.55 17.60
CA ARG A 105 -13.75 10.98 17.70
C ARG A 105 -13.39 11.44 19.11
N ASN A 106 -14.27 11.18 20.09
CA ASN A 106 -14.14 11.66 21.46
C ASN A 106 -13.46 10.64 22.38
N CYS A 107 -13.01 9.51 21.84
CA CYS A 107 -12.32 8.49 22.60
C CYS A 107 -10.92 8.99 22.99
N PRO A 108 -10.53 8.94 24.26
CA PRO A 108 -9.14 9.11 24.66
C PRO A 108 -8.28 8.10 23.92
N LEU A 109 -7.08 8.52 23.47
CA LEU A 109 -6.21 7.61 22.70
C LEU A 109 -5.82 6.38 23.52
N THR A 110 -5.66 6.51 24.82
CA THR A 110 -5.37 5.44 25.77
C THR A 110 -6.43 4.33 25.81
N ASP A 111 -7.69 4.69 25.52
CA ASP A 111 -8.82 3.76 25.52
C ASP A 111 -9.00 3.04 24.19
N LEU A 112 -8.24 3.42 23.17
CA LEU A 112 -8.26 2.80 21.85
C LEU A 112 -7.50 1.45 21.87
N GLN A 113 -8.06 0.48 22.59
CA GLN A 113 -7.46 -0.83 22.82
C GLN A 113 -7.81 -1.84 21.72
N ALA A 114 -7.02 -2.91 21.61
CA ALA A 114 -7.14 -3.92 20.54
C ALA A 114 -8.55 -4.57 20.48
N ARG A 115 -9.08 -5.05 21.61
CA ARG A 115 -10.37 -5.76 21.65
C ARG A 115 -11.56 -4.90 21.22
N PRO A 116 -11.78 -3.68 21.75
CA PRO A 116 -12.85 -2.81 21.27
C PRO A 116 -12.76 -2.48 19.78
N VAL A 117 -11.54 -2.22 19.28
CA VAL A 117 -11.31 -1.94 17.87
C VAL A 117 -11.59 -3.16 16.99
N GLU A 118 -11.17 -4.35 17.40
CA GLU A 118 -11.43 -5.59 16.66
C GLU A 118 -12.93 -5.87 16.54
N LEU A 119 -13.68 -5.80 17.64
CA LEU A 119 -15.14 -5.99 17.65
C LEU A 119 -15.85 -4.97 16.76
N TRP A 120 -15.44 -3.71 16.84
CA TRP A 120 -15.98 -2.67 15.97
C TRP A 120 -15.65 -2.93 14.49
N LEU A 121 -14.40 -3.30 14.14
CA LEU A 121 -14.06 -3.65 12.76
C LEU A 121 -14.88 -4.83 12.24
N GLN A 122 -15.19 -5.81 13.10
CA GLN A 122 -16.04 -6.94 12.74
C GLN A 122 -17.49 -6.51 12.45
N SER A 123 -18.01 -5.51 13.15
CA SER A 123 -19.38 -4.98 12.95
C SER A 123 -19.56 -4.16 11.67
N LEU A 124 -18.45 -3.69 11.05
CA LEU A 124 -18.54 -2.90 9.82
C LEU A 124 -18.97 -3.77 8.62
N THR A 125 -19.88 -3.25 7.79
CA THR A 125 -20.30 -3.86 6.52
C THR A 125 -19.24 -3.67 5.42
N LEU A 126 -17.99 -3.98 5.74
CA LEU A 126 -16.84 -3.87 4.84
C LEU A 126 -16.24 -5.22 4.53
N SER A 127 -15.58 -5.32 3.36
CA SER A 127 -14.77 -6.50 3.04
C SER A 127 -13.63 -6.67 4.06
N PRO A 128 -13.17 -7.90 4.33
CA PRO A 128 -12.02 -8.12 5.22
C PRO A 128 -10.80 -7.29 4.82
N LYS A 129 -10.53 -7.14 3.51
CA LYS A 129 -9.44 -6.32 2.99
C LYS A 129 -9.61 -4.83 3.32
N SER A 130 -10.83 -4.30 3.21
CA SER A 130 -11.12 -2.91 3.57
C SER A 130 -10.95 -2.68 5.07
N ARG A 131 -11.37 -3.64 5.91
CA ARG A 131 -11.16 -3.60 7.38
C ARG A 131 -9.66 -3.55 7.72
N VAL A 132 -8.81 -4.30 7.00
CA VAL A 132 -7.33 -4.23 7.16
C VAL A 132 -6.81 -2.82 6.88
N HIS A 133 -7.34 -2.14 5.87
CA HIS A 133 -6.91 -0.77 5.57
C HIS A 133 -7.34 0.21 6.67
N VAL A 134 -8.57 0.09 7.20
CA VAL A 134 -9.03 0.91 8.34
C VAL A 134 -8.16 0.65 9.58
N ARG A 135 -7.89 -0.63 9.92
CA ARG A 135 -6.98 -1.00 11.00
C ARG A 135 -5.58 -0.39 10.79
N GLY A 136 -5.05 -0.48 9.56
CA GLY A 136 -3.75 0.05 9.21
C GLY A 136 -3.65 1.57 9.39
N LEU A 137 -4.74 2.30 9.16
CA LEU A 137 -4.76 3.73 9.41
C LEU A 137 -4.79 4.05 10.92
N ILE A 138 -5.56 3.29 11.73
CA ILE A 138 -5.54 3.45 13.19
C ILE A 138 -4.14 3.13 13.75
N HIS A 139 -3.49 2.09 13.22
CA HIS A 139 -2.10 1.76 13.56
C HIS A 139 -1.16 2.94 13.28
N ALA A 140 -1.27 3.56 12.09
CA ALA A 140 -0.45 4.70 11.73
C ALA A 140 -0.71 5.93 12.61
N LEU A 141 -1.96 6.16 13.04
CA LEU A 141 -2.30 7.22 13.99
C LEU A 141 -1.70 6.97 15.37
N TRP A 142 -1.71 5.73 15.83
CA TRP A 142 -1.09 5.35 17.10
C TRP A 142 0.43 5.52 17.08
N ASP A 143 1.10 5.04 16.02
CA ASP A 143 2.55 5.23 15.83
C ASP A 143 2.91 6.72 15.76
N TYR A 144 2.07 7.52 15.12
CA TYR A 144 2.24 8.97 15.06
C TYR A 144 2.14 9.62 16.44
N ALA A 145 1.18 9.20 17.26
CA ALA A 145 1.03 9.70 18.63
C ALA A 145 2.23 9.32 19.51
N MET A 146 2.76 8.10 19.38
CA MET A 146 3.99 7.69 20.04
C MET A 146 5.20 8.53 19.58
N TRP A 147 5.31 8.76 18.28
CA TRP A 147 6.37 9.59 17.72
C TRP A 147 6.34 11.03 18.23
N ARG A 148 5.13 11.60 18.43
CA ARG A 148 4.95 12.94 18.99
C ARG A 148 5.21 13.01 20.51
N GLY A 149 5.14 11.89 21.21
CA GLY A 149 5.19 11.84 22.67
C GLY A 149 3.83 12.05 23.34
N ASP A 150 2.72 11.99 22.60
CA ASP A 150 1.35 12.09 23.13
C ASP A 150 0.96 10.81 23.91
N THR A 151 1.63 9.71 23.64
CA THR A 151 1.51 8.44 24.35
C THR A 151 2.88 7.80 24.53
N PRO A 152 3.11 7.01 25.59
CA PRO A 152 4.37 6.31 25.80
C PRO A 152 4.72 5.40 24.64
N THR A 153 6.01 5.29 24.34
CA THR A 153 6.51 4.31 23.36
C THR A 153 6.31 2.91 23.92
N GLN A 154 5.41 2.16 23.32
CA GLN A 154 5.05 0.80 23.70
C GLN A 154 4.63 0.01 22.45
N ARG A 155 4.34 -1.27 22.64
CA ARG A 155 3.77 -2.06 21.53
C ARG A 155 2.43 -1.46 21.09
N ASN A 156 2.29 -1.21 19.78
CA ASN A 156 1.05 -0.68 19.23
C ASN A 156 -0.10 -1.68 19.42
N PRO A 157 -1.21 -1.31 20.10
CA PRO A 157 -2.33 -2.22 20.33
C PRO A 157 -2.93 -2.79 19.04
N MET A 158 -2.82 -2.09 17.92
CA MET A 158 -3.34 -2.53 16.64
C MET A 158 -2.60 -3.73 16.04
N GLU A 159 -1.42 -4.08 16.53
CA GLU A 159 -0.73 -5.32 16.16
C GLU A 159 -1.46 -6.57 16.66
N LEU A 160 -2.18 -6.46 17.76
CA LEU A 160 -2.97 -7.55 18.33
C LEU A 160 -4.33 -7.75 17.65
N VAL A 161 -4.78 -6.77 16.84
CA VAL A 161 -6.07 -6.82 16.13
C VAL A 161 -5.97 -7.77 14.95
N THR A 162 -6.79 -8.80 14.94
CA THR A 162 -6.85 -9.80 13.85
C THR A 162 -8.10 -9.61 12.99
N ILE A 163 -7.96 -9.80 11.68
CA ILE A 163 -9.07 -9.70 10.72
C ILE A 163 -9.15 -11.01 9.95
N ARG A 164 -10.12 -11.84 10.30
CA ARG A 164 -10.36 -13.12 9.63
C ARG A 164 -10.66 -12.92 8.15
N GLY A 165 -10.11 -13.76 7.30
CA GLY A 165 -10.33 -13.72 5.86
C GLY A 165 -9.56 -12.61 5.11
N ALA A 166 -8.70 -11.85 5.79
CA ALA A 166 -7.93 -10.75 5.18
C ALA A 166 -6.96 -11.21 4.08
N THR A 167 -6.42 -12.41 4.20
CA THR A 167 -5.50 -13.03 3.23
C THR A 167 -6.21 -13.77 2.11
N LYS A 168 -7.50 -14.10 2.28
CA LYS A 168 -8.27 -14.83 1.27
C LYS A 168 -8.51 -13.95 0.05
N ARG A 169 -8.06 -14.42 -1.11
CA ARG A 169 -8.31 -13.72 -2.37
C ARG A 169 -9.75 -13.97 -2.82
N MET A 170 -10.57 -12.94 -2.81
CA MET A 170 -12.01 -13.05 -3.12
C MET A 170 -12.30 -13.12 -4.63
N ARG A 171 -11.40 -12.63 -5.47
CA ARG A 171 -11.62 -12.59 -6.93
C ARG A 171 -10.31 -12.92 -7.65
N LYS A 172 -10.37 -13.80 -8.65
CA LYS A 172 -9.27 -13.98 -9.60
C LYS A 172 -9.21 -12.75 -10.51
N PRO A 173 -8.02 -12.23 -10.85
CA PRO A 173 -7.89 -11.17 -11.84
C PRO A 173 -8.42 -11.68 -13.19
N ARG A 174 -9.19 -10.86 -13.88
CA ARG A 174 -9.62 -11.15 -15.25
C ARG A 174 -8.45 -10.85 -16.20
N SER A 175 -8.02 -11.83 -16.98
CA SER A 175 -7.20 -11.70 -18.17
C SER A 175 -8.03 -12.09 -19.39
N LEU A 176 -7.78 -11.45 -20.51
CA LEU A 176 -8.38 -11.81 -21.81
C LEU A 176 -7.49 -12.81 -22.52
N THR A 177 -8.07 -13.75 -23.26
CA THR A 177 -7.35 -14.49 -24.28
C THR A 177 -7.02 -13.56 -25.47
N VAL A 178 -6.20 -14.01 -26.39
CA VAL A 178 -5.88 -13.23 -27.59
C VAL A 178 -7.13 -12.99 -28.44
N GLU A 179 -7.95 -14.02 -28.60
CA GLU A 179 -9.21 -13.99 -29.36
C GLU A 179 -10.22 -13.02 -28.72
N GLU A 180 -10.40 -13.10 -27.39
CA GLU A 180 -11.25 -12.17 -26.66
C GLU A 180 -10.79 -10.71 -26.83
N PHE A 181 -9.48 -10.48 -26.82
CA PHE A 181 -8.92 -9.14 -27.00
C PHE A 181 -9.13 -8.64 -28.43
N GLN A 182 -8.96 -9.50 -29.44
CA GLN A 182 -9.21 -9.14 -30.85
C GLN A 182 -10.69 -8.77 -31.07
N LEU A 183 -11.63 -9.57 -30.54
CA LEU A 183 -13.07 -9.24 -30.58
C LEU A 183 -13.36 -7.92 -29.87
N PHE A 184 -12.78 -7.71 -28.69
CA PHE A 184 -12.93 -6.45 -27.96
C PHE A 184 -12.42 -5.26 -28.77
N LEU A 185 -11.27 -5.40 -29.43
CA LEU A 185 -10.64 -4.33 -30.21
C LEU A 185 -11.45 -3.91 -31.43
N GLN A 186 -12.24 -4.83 -32.03
CA GLN A 186 -13.14 -4.54 -33.16
C GLN A 186 -14.26 -3.57 -32.79
N HIS A 187 -14.65 -3.50 -31.52
CA HIS A 187 -15.71 -2.63 -31.03
C HIS A 187 -15.18 -1.34 -30.39
N LEU A 188 -13.89 -1.03 -30.56
CA LEU A 188 -13.29 0.20 -30.09
C LEU A 188 -12.94 1.14 -31.25
N GLU A 189 -13.30 2.40 -31.06
CA GLU A 189 -12.91 3.51 -31.91
C GLU A 189 -11.76 4.30 -31.31
N GLU A 190 -11.10 5.15 -32.11
CA GLU A 190 -10.05 6.04 -31.62
C GLU A 190 -10.60 7.14 -30.70
N PRO A 191 -9.88 7.56 -29.67
CA PRO A 191 -8.56 7.12 -29.24
C PRO A 191 -8.56 5.86 -28.35
N ILE A 192 -9.72 5.31 -28.03
CA ILE A 192 -9.89 4.21 -27.07
C ILE A 192 -9.23 2.93 -27.56
N ARG A 193 -9.27 2.69 -28.87
CA ARG A 193 -8.60 1.56 -29.53
C ARG A 193 -7.09 1.61 -29.30
N THR A 194 -6.45 2.75 -29.57
CA THR A 194 -5.01 2.93 -29.33
C THR A 194 -4.67 2.88 -27.84
N ILE A 195 -5.51 3.41 -26.93
CA ILE A 195 -5.35 3.26 -25.48
C ILE A 195 -5.32 1.77 -25.08
N ALA A 196 -6.23 0.95 -25.63
CA ALA A 196 -6.26 -0.49 -25.33
C ALA A 196 -5.00 -1.20 -25.82
N LEU A 197 -4.52 -0.90 -27.03
CA LEU A 197 -3.28 -1.43 -27.58
C LEU A 197 -2.07 -1.04 -26.73
N VAL A 198 -1.92 0.23 -26.38
CA VAL A 198 -0.82 0.72 -25.50
C VAL A 198 -0.86 0.01 -24.13
N CYS A 199 -2.04 -0.12 -23.53
CA CYS A 199 -2.18 -0.79 -22.25
C CYS A 199 -1.81 -2.28 -22.30
N VAL A 200 -2.18 -2.98 -23.39
CA VAL A 200 -1.91 -4.41 -23.49
C VAL A 200 -0.49 -4.71 -24.00
N CYS A 201 0.04 -3.94 -24.95
CA CYS A 201 1.36 -4.21 -25.52
C CYS A 201 2.52 -3.82 -24.59
N PHE A 202 2.33 -2.80 -23.76
CA PHE A 202 3.35 -2.34 -22.79
C PHE A 202 3.01 -2.70 -21.34
N GLY A 203 1.90 -3.38 -21.08
CA GLY A 203 1.44 -3.69 -19.74
C GLY A 203 1.26 -2.45 -18.85
N LEU A 204 0.92 -1.27 -19.41
CA LEU A 204 0.79 -0.03 -18.67
C LEU A 204 -0.43 -0.06 -17.73
N ARG A 205 -0.30 0.65 -16.59
CA ARG A 205 -1.49 1.02 -15.83
C ARG A 205 -2.24 2.11 -16.62
N ILE A 206 -3.56 2.12 -16.58
CA ILE A 206 -4.33 3.15 -17.29
C ILE A 206 -3.92 4.58 -16.91
N SER A 207 -3.54 4.82 -15.64
CA SER A 207 -3.03 6.10 -15.19
C SER A 207 -1.69 6.50 -15.80
N GLU A 208 -0.85 5.53 -16.13
CA GLU A 208 0.43 5.73 -16.83
C GLU A 208 0.17 5.98 -18.32
N CYS A 209 -0.69 5.17 -18.92
CA CYS A 209 -1.09 5.33 -20.33
C CYS A 209 -1.69 6.71 -20.61
N LEU A 210 -2.64 7.16 -19.79
CA LEU A 210 -3.27 8.47 -19.96
C LEU A 210 -2.32 9.65 -19.70
N ALA A 211 -1.20 9.42 -19.02
CA ALA A 211 -0.20 10.44 -18.74
C ALA A 211 0.93 10.51 -19.78
N LEU A 212 0.85 9.74 -20.86
CA LEU A 212 1.84 9.78 -21.93
C LEU A 212 1.70 11.05 -22.75
N ARG A 213 2.86 11.62 -23.08
CA ARG A 213 3.00 12.72 -24.08
C ARG A 213 3.69 12.18 -25.32
N TRP A 214 3.62 12.93 -26.42
CA TRP A 214 4.35 12.56 -27.63
C TRP A 214 5.86 12.61 -27.45
N SER A 215 6.38 13.52 -26.62
CA SER A 215 7.79 13.60 -26.23
C SER A 215 8.31 12.41 -25.42
N ASP A 216 7.42 11.54 -24.91
CA ASP A 216 7.84 10.31 -24.24
C ASP A 216 8.28 9.20 -25.21
N VAL A 217 8.00 9.39 -26.52
CA VAL A 217 8.38 8.45 -27.59
C VAL A 217 9.66 8.94 -28.25
N ASP A 218 10.73 8.18 -28.11
CA ASP A 218 11.92 8.32 -28.96
C ASP A 218 11.66 7.58 -30.28
N TRP A 219 11.27 8.33 -31.29
CA TRP A 219 10.90 7.82 -32.61
C TRP A 219 12.07 7.20 -33.38
N LEU A 220 13.30 7.64 -33.09
CA LEU A 220 14.51 7.15 -33.76
C LEU A 220 14.97 5.84 -33.17
N SER A 221 15.04 5.74 -31.83
CA SER A 221 15.52 4.53 -31.17
C SER A 221 14.38 3.54 -30.85
N GLY A 222 13.12 3.88 -31.15
CA GLY A 222 11.96 3.04 -30.86
C GLY A 222 11.81 2.78 -29.35
N LYS A 223 11.88 3.80 -28.52
CA LYS A 223 11.75 3.66 -27.07
C LYS A 223 10.62 4.51 -26.51
N LEU A 224 9.96 3.99 -25.48
CA LEU A 224 8.90 4.67 -24.74
C LEU A 224 9.38 4.91 -23.29
N LYS A 225 9.27 6.15 -22.83
CA LYS A 225 9.57 6.57 -21.46
C LYS A 225 8.28 6.75 -20.66
N VAL A 226 8.17 6.13 -19.50
CA VAL A 226 6.99 6.25 -18.64
C VAL A 226 7.40 6.90 -17.33
N GLU A 227 7.13 8.20 -17.18
CA GLU A 227 7.59 9.00 -16.02
C GLU A 227 6.46 9.49 -15.14
N ARG A 228 5.26 9.55 -15.68
CA ARG A 228 4.11 10.18 -15.04
C ARG A 228 2.94 9.23 -14.91
N GLY A 229 2.07 9.55 -13.99
CA GLY A 229 0.74 8.97 -13.89
C GLY A 229 -0.30 10.05 -13.69
N ILE A 230 -1.50 9.87 -14.21
CA ILE A 230 -2.59 10.80 -13.99
C ILE A 230 -3.73 10.14 -13.23
N VAL A 231 -4.14 10.76 -12.15
CA VAL A 231 -5.26 10.28 -11.33
C VAL A 231 -6.24 11.43 -11.13
N ARG A 232 -7.49 11.26 -11.63
CA ARG A 232 -8.52 12.29 -11.55
C ARG A 232 -8.07 13.64 -12.12
N GLN A 233 -7.47 13.60 -13.30
CA GLN A 233 -6.97 14.78 -14.00
C GLN A 233 -5.85 15.53 -13.27
N GLN A 234 -5.24 14.93 -12.25
CA GLN A 234 -4.04 15.46 -11.60
C GLN A 234 -2.85 14.59 -11.97
N VAL A 235 -1.82 15.23 -12.47
CA VAL A 235 -0.53 14.59 -12.78
C VAL A 235 0.20 14.35 -11.47
N ASP A 236 0.69 13.14 -11.28
CA ASP A 236 1.48 12.72 -10.14
C ASP A 236 2.68 11.92 -10.66
N ASP A 237 3.76 11.90 -9.93
CA ASP A 237 4.91 11.08 -10.28
C ASP A 237 4.55 9.60 -10.27
N VAL A 238 5.25 8.81 -11.07
CA VAL A 238 5.07 7.36 -11.05
C VAL A 238 5.30 6.79 -9.65
N LYS A 239 4.52 5.77 -9.32
CA LYS A 239 4.41 5.19 -7.97
C LYS A 239 5.73 4.72 -7.37
N THR A 240 6.73 4.40 -8.20
CA THR A 240 8.04 3.89 -7.77
C THR A 240 9.12 4.31 -8.78
N ILE A 241 10.37 4.43 -8.32
CA ILE A 241 11.57 4.64 -9.17
C ILE A 241 11.67 3.57 -10.28
N TYR A 242 11.16 2.38 -10.04
CA TYR A 242 11.10 1.28 -11.04
C TYR A 242 10.08 1.51 -12.16
N SER A 243 9.14 2.44 -12.00
CA SER A 243 8.12 2.74 -13.02
C SER A 243 8.63 3.67 -14.12
N GLY A 244 9.73 4.42 -13.89
CA GLY A 244 10.36 5.35 -14.85
C GLY A 244 11.32 4.67 -15.84
N LYS A 245 11.07 3.43 -16.28
CA LYS A 245 11.98 2.72 -17.19
C LYS A 245 11.63 2.92 -18.65
N LEU A 246 12.68 3.02 -19.47
CA LEU A 246 12.59 2.95 -20.91
C LEU A 246 12.12 1.54 -21.33
N MET A 247 11.19 1.50 -22.27
CA MET A 247 10.65 0.28 -22.88
C MET A 247 10.90 0.33 -24.37
N SER A 248 11.29 -0.79 -24.98
CA SER A 248 11.38 -0.89 -26.44
C SER A 248 9.96 -0.94 -27.04
N ILE A 249 9.79 -0.24 -28.14
CA ILE A 249 8.57 -0.25 -28.95
C ILE A 249 8.83 -1.16 -30.14
N ASP A 250 7.97 -2.16 -30.33
CA ASP A 250 7.98 -2.98 -31.54
C ASP A 250 7.63 -2.13 -32.77
N ALA A 251 8.19 -2.44 -33.95
CA ALA A 251 8.01 -1.69 -35.17
C ALA A 251 6.52 -1.55 -35.57
N ALA A 252 5.73 -2.61 -35.40
CA ALA A 252 4.30 -2.58 -35.71
C ALA A 252 3.55 -1.63 -34.75
N MET A 253 3.92 -1.62 -33.48
CA MET A 253 3.32 -0.72 -32.50
C MET A 253 3.77 0.74 -32.72
N LEU A 254 4.98 0.97 -33.21
CA LEU A 254 5.46 2.31 -33.59
C LEU A 254 4.61 2.88 -34.74
N GLU A 255 4.27 2.08 -35.73
CA GLU A 255 3.39 2.48 -36.83
C GLU A 255 1.95 2.80 -36.36
N VAL A 256 1.42 2.04 -35.40
CA VAL A 256 0.15 2.35 -34.76
C VAL A 256 0.20 3.73 -34.09
N LEU A 257 1.26 4.03 -33.36
CA LEU A 257 1.44 5.32 -32.67
C LEU A 257 1.60 6.47 -33.68
N LYS A 258 2.38 6.28 -34.76
CA LYS A 258 2.51 7.28 -35.85
C LYS A 258 1.16 7.59 -36.50
N THR A 259 0.41 6.53 -36.84
CA THR A 259 -0.92 6.67 -37.42
C THR A 259 -1.89 7.43 -36.50
N TRP A 260 -1.83 7.13 -35.19
CA TRP A 260 -2.64 7.86 -34.21
C TRP A 260 -2.19 9.32 -34.07
N ARG A 261 -0.88 9.60 -34.07
CA ARG A 261 -0.33 10.97 -34.02
C ARG A 261 -0.82 11.81 -35.20
N GLN A 262 -0.83 11.23 -36.42
CA GLN A 262 -1.29 11.90 -37.62
C GLN A 262 -2.80 12.22 -37.59
N LYS A 263 -3.60 11.37 -36.93
CA LYS A 263 -5.05 11.56 -36.77
C LYS A 263 -5.41 12.45 -35.58
N SER A 264 -4.51 12.64 -34.66
CA SER A 264 -4.76 13.43 -33.46
C SER A 264 -4.76 14.92 -33.75
N GLN A 265 -5.76 15.64 -33.27
CA GLN A 265 -5.81 17.10 -33.30
C GLN A 265 -4.65 17.74 -32.49
N PHE A 266 -4.11 17.02 -31.49
CA PHE A 266 -3.06 17.48 -30.60
C PHE A 266 -1.84 16.57 -30.80
N SER A 267 -0.90 17.01 -31.66
CA SER A 267 0.20 16.18 -32.13
C SER A 267 1.59 16.75 -31.86
N SER A 268 1.68 17.89 -31.17
CA SER A 268 2.94 18.48 -30.74
C SER A 268 3.62 17.62 -29.66
N ASP A 269 4.93 17.66 -29.55
CA ASP A 269 5.67 16.83 -28.60
C ASP A 269 5.22 16.99 -27.15
N GLU A 270 4.82 18.20 -26.75
CA GLU A 270 4.34 18.52 -25.41
C GLU A 270 2.85 18.15 -25.19
N ASP A 271 2.12 17.80 -26.23
CA ASP A 271 0.73 17.41 -26.10
C ASP A 271 0.60 16.02 -25.47
N TRP A 272 -0.53 15.79 -24.78
CA TRP A 272 -0.89 14.48 -24.32
C TRP A 272 -1.16 13.55 -25.50
N MET A 273 -0.61 12.35 -25.51
CA MET A 273 -0.85 11.34 -26.55
C MET A 273 -2.35 11.06 -26.71
N PHE A 274 -3.10 11.13 -25.62
CA PHE A 274 -4.55 10.95 -25.58
C PHE A 274 -5.24 12.20 -25.04
N ALA A 275 -4.95 13.35 -25.67
CA ALA A 275 -5.50 14.64 -25.29
C ALA A 275 -7.03 14.65 -25.39
N SER A 276 -7.69 15.36 -24.47
CA SER A 276 -9.14 15.53 -24.47
C SER A 276 -9.55 16.72 -25.33
N PRO A 277 -10.31 16.54 -26.44
CA PRO A 277 -10.84 17.66 -27.22
C PRO A 277 -11.74 18.58 -26.39
N VAL A 278 -12.55 18.01 -25.50
CA VAL A 278 -13.45 18.77 -24.60
C VAL A 278 -12.66 19.69 -23.65
N LYS A 279 -11.42 19.35 -23.34
CA LYS A 279 -10.50 20.16 -22.52
C LYS A 279 -9.49 20.94 -23.38
N LEU A 280 -9.73 21.06 -24.67
CA LEU A 280 -8.86 21.76 -25.61
C LEU A 280 -7.38 21.31 -25.51
N GLY A 281 -7.15 20.02 -25.36
CA GLY A 281 -5.81 19.43 -25.25
C GLY A 281 -5.10 19.64 -23.90
N ARG A 282 -5.61 20.48 -23.00
CA ARG A 282 -4.94 20.81 -21.72
C ARG A 282 -4.82 19.63 -20.77
N LEU A 283 -5.71 18.65 -20.90
CA LEU A 283 -5.74 17.44 -20.10
C LEU A 283 -5.99 16.24 -21.00
N PRO A 284 -5.55 15.04 -20.62
CA PRO A 284 -5.91 13.84 -21.38
C PRO A 284 -7.38 13.47 -21.16
N VAL A 285 -7.88 12.52 -21.96
CA VAL A 285 -9.21 11.94 -21.79
C VAL A 285 -9.38 11.38 -20.37
N SER A 286 -10.60 11.44 -19.85
CA SER A 286 -10.86 11.07 -18.47
C SER A 286 -10.95 9.55 -18.29
N TYR A 287 -10.44 9.04 -17.16
CA TYR A 287 -10.57 7.63 -16.80
C TYR A 287 -12.02 7.11 -16.82
N PRO A 288 -13.04 7.84 -16.27
CA PRO A 288 -14.42 7.36 -16.33
C PRO A 288 -14.94 7.16 -17.76
N TRP A 289 -14.54 8.03 -18.68
CA TRP A 289 -14.94 7.90 -20.09
C TRP A 289 -14.29 6.67 -20.73
N VAL A 290 -12.97 6.46 -20.56
CA VAL A 290 -12.28 5.26 -21.06
C VAL A 290 -12.91 4.00 -20.48
N TRP A 291 -13.19 4.00 -19.17
CA TRP A 291 -13.84 2.86 -18.52
C TRP A 291 -15.21 2.56 -19.11
N LEU A 292 -16.03 3.59 -19.35
CA LEU A 292 -17.36 3.44 -19.97
C LEU A 292 -17.24 2.83 -21.37
N MET A 293 -16.34 3.34 -22.20
CA MET A 293 -16.12 2.81 -23.56
C MET A 293 -15.66 1.34 -23.52
N PHE A 294 -14.78 1.00 -22.59
CA PHE A 294 -14.35 -0.40 -22.38
C PHE A 294 -15.53 -1.31 -21.98
N GLN A 295 -16.43 -0.85 -21.09
CA GLN A 295 -17.60 -1.64 -20.72
C GLN A 295 -18.55 -1.85 -21.91
N GLN A 296 -18.78 -0.82 -22.72
CA GLN A 296 -19.64 -0.93 -23.90
C GLN A 296 -19.07 -1.89 -24.94
N ALA A 297 -17.77 -1.76 -25.25
CA ALA A 297 -17.09 -2.65 -26.19
C ALA A 297 -17.05 -4.11 -25.67
N ALA A 298 -16.76 -4.31 -24.39
CA ALA A 298 -16.76 -5.63 -23.78
C ALA A 298 -18.15 -6.30 -23.79
N SER A 299 -19.21 -5.51 -23.61
CA SER A 299 -20.58 -5.97 -23.72
C SER A 299 -20.93 -6.38 -25.16
N LYS A 300 -20.56 -5.54 -26.15
CA LYS A 300 -20.77 -5.85 -27.58
C LYS A 300 -19.98 -7.10 -28.03
N ALA A 301 -18.77 -7.27 -27.51
CA ALA A 301 -17.93 -8.43 -27.80
C ALA A 301 -18.38 -9.71 -27.04
N GLY A 302 -19.38 -9.62 -26.17
CA GLY A 302 -19.85 -10.78 -25.37
C GLY A 302 -18.87 -11.29 -24.32
N ILE A 303 -17.79 -10.55 -23.99
CA ILE A 303 -16.73 -11.00 -23.09
C ILE A 303 -16.98 -10.67 -21.60
N GLY A 304 -18.14 -10.07 -21.31
CA GLY A 304 -18.54 -9.73 -19.95
C GLY A 304 -17.83 -8.49 -19.38
N LYS A 305 -17.88 -8.31 -18.06
CA LYS A 305 -17.29 -7.11 -17.40
C LYS A 305 -15.77 -7.09 -17.49
N LEU A 306 -15.22 -5.98 -17.98
CA LEU A 306 -13.80 -5.76 -18.16
C LEU A 306 -13.33 -4.53 -17.37
N GLY A 307 -12.36 -4.70 -16.47
CA GLY A 307 -11.66 -3.59 -15.83
C GLY A 307 -10.48 -3.10 -16.68
N THR A 308 -10.13 -1.83 -16.60
CA THR A 308 -8.94 -1.31 -17.30
C THR A 308 -7.65 -2.01 -16.88
N HIS A 309 -7.58 -2.53 -15.64
CA HIS A 309 -6.43 -3.29 -15.17
C HIS A 309 -6.36 -4.71 -15.76
N SER A 310 -7.46 -5.20 -16.34
CA SER A 310 -7.50 -6.51 -17.00
C SER A 310 -6.55 -6.59 -18.19
N LEU A 311 -6.38 -5.49 -18.96
CA LEU A 311 -5.42 -5.45 -20.06
C LEU A 311 -3.97 -5.69 -19.60
N ARG A 312 -3.60 -5.12 -18.45
CA ARG A 312 -2.30 -5.38 -17.83
C ARG A 312 -2.17 -6.83 -17.31
N HIS A 313 -3.27 -7.41 -16.81
CA HIS A 313 -3.29 -8.83 -16.45
C HIS A 313 -3.19 -9.72 -17.68
N SER A 314 -3.82 -9.35 -18.80
CA SER A 314 -3.69 -10.06 -20.08
C SER A 314 -2.26 -10.04 -20.60
N TYR A 315 -1.61 -8.86 -20.61
CA TYR A 315 -0.18 -8.76 -20.96
C TYR A 315 0.68 -9.74 -20.17
N ARG A 316 0.49 -9.76 -18.85
CA ARG A 316 1.23 -10.71 -18.01
C ARG A 316 0.91 -12.16 -18.33
N SER A 317 -0.37 -12.51 -18.51
CA SER A 317 -0.79 -13.87 -18.88
C SER A 317 -0.20 -14.31 -20.22
N TRP A 318 -0.11 -13.40 -21.18
CA TRP A 318 0.49 -13.68 -22.49
C TRP A 318 2.02 -13.81 -22.38
N LEU A 319 2.68 -13.04 -21.53
CA LEU A 319 4.12 -13.27 -21.24
C LEU A 319 4.36 -14.67 -20.66
N ASP A 320 3.45 -15.17 -19.81
CA ASP A 320 3.50 -16.54 -19.32
C ASP A 320 3.34 -17.55 -20.48
N ALA A 321 2.32 -17.35 -21.34
CA ALA A 321 2.01 -18.25 -22.44
C ALA A 321 3.15 -18.36 -23.47
N VAL A 322 3.95 -17.30 -23.64
CA VAL A 322 5.13 -17.33 -24.53
C VAL A 322 6.42 -17.75 -23.79
N GLY A 323 6.31 -18.29 -22.57
CA GLY A 323 7.44 -18.83 -21.81
C GLY A 323 8.44 -17.78 -21.29
N THR A 324 8.01 -16.53 -21.10
CA THR A 324 8.91 -15.48 -20.61
C THR A 324 9.34 -15.73 -19.17
N PRO A 325 10.65 -15.75 -18.85
CA PRO A 325 11.13 -15.96 -17.49
C PRO A 325 10.57 -14.92 -16.50
N ILE A 326 10.20 -15.35 -15.28
CA ILE A 326 9.55 -14.52 -14.26
C ILE A 326 10.32 -13.23 -13.92
N ALA A 327 11.67 -13.30 -13.91
CA ALA A 327 12.52 -12.14 -13.66
C ALA A 327 12.42 -11.10 -14.79
N VAL A 328 12.23 -11.55 -16.06
CA VAL A 328 12.00 -10.68 -17.21
C VAL A 328 10.59 -10.09 -17.12
N GLN A 329 9.57 -10.89 -16.78
CA GLN A 329 8.22 -10.43 -16.56
C GLN A 329 8.16 -9.34 -15.48
N GLN A 330 8.85 -9.51 -14.34
CA GLN A 330 8.92 -8.49 -13.29
C GLN A 330 9.44 -7.16 -13.83
N LYS A 331 10.49 -7.20 -14.65
CA LYS A 331 11.08 -6.01 -15.29
C LYS A 331 10.13 -5.36 -16.29
N LEU A 332 9.50 -6.14 -17.17
CA LEU A 332 8.54 -5.68 -18.17
C LEU A 332 7.28 -5.10 -17.51
N MET A 333 6.78 -5.76 -16.46
CA MET A 333 5.66 -5.29 -15.66
C MET A 333 6.02 -4.10 -14.75
N ARG A 334 7.29 -3.77 -14.60
CA ARG A 334 7.79 -2.70 -13.71
C ARG A 334 7.26 -2.87 -12.27
N HIS A 335 7.29 -4.11 -11.77
CA HIS A 335 6.96 -4.40 -10.39
C HIS A 335 8.19 -4.23 -9.49
N SER A 336 8.04 -3.45 -8.43
CA SER A 336 9.09 -3.25 -7.42
C SER A 336 9.35 -4.52 -6.59
N ASP A 337 8.32 -5.33 -6.39
CA ASP A 337 8.37 -6.58 -5.62
C ASP A 337 7.96 -7.75 -6.51
N ILE A 338 8.84 -8.76 -6.61
CA ILE A 338 8.60 -9.99 -7.38
C ILE A 338 7.36 -10.74 -6.91
N ARG A 339 7.03 -10.66 -5.61
CA ARG A 339 5.81 -11.25 -5.04
C ARG A 339 4.55 -10.74 -5.73
N THR A 340 4.55 -9.50 -6.22
CA THR A 340 3.42 -8.96 -7.00
C THR A 340 3.23 -9.72 -8.32
N THR A 341 4.30 -10.19 -8.93
CA THR A 341 4.27 -11.01 -10.15
C THR A 341 3.86 -12.45 -9.79
N LEU A 342 4.41 -13.02 -8.73
CA LEU A 342 4.14 -14.40 -8.28
C LEU A 342 2.73 -14.59 -7.72
N ASN A 343 2.18 -13.64 -6.97
CA ASN A 343 0.86 -13.75 -6.32
C ASN A 343 -0.33 -13.91 -7.28
N ILE A 344 -0.10 -13.97 -8.59
CA ILE A 344 -1.13 -14.21 -9.59
C ILE A 344 -1.22 -15.70 -9.94
N TYR A 345 -0.18 -16.49 -9.64
CA TYR A 345 -0.23 -17.95 -9.75
C TYR A 345 -1.14 -18.50 -8.63
N GLY A 346 -2.35 -18.86 -8.99
CA GLY A 346 -3.17 -19.75 -8.15
C GLY A 346 -2.73 -21.20 -8.40
N ASP A 347 -3.15 -22.10 -7.53
CA ASP A 347 -2.87 -23.53 -7.39
C ASP A 347 -3.13 -24.40 -8.66
N VAL A 348 -2.78 -23.94 -9.84
CA VAL A 348 -2.95 -24.71 -11.08
C VAL A 348 -1.62 -25.39 -11.36
N VAL A 349 -1.60 -26.71 -11.27
CA VAL A 349 -0.53 -27.54 -11.86
C VAL A 349 -0.60 -27.33 -13.36
N THR A 350 0.34 -26.58 -13.92
CA THR A 350 0.42 -26.37 -15.37
C THR A 350 1.17 -27.54 -16.02
N ASP A 351 0.91 -27.79 -17.31
CA ASP A 351 1.66 -28.78 -18.09
C ASP A 351 3.17 -28.53 -18.03
N GLU A 352 3.57 -27.26 -17.90
CA GLU A 352 4.97 -26.84 -17.70
C GLU A 352 5.55 -27.34 -16.37
N MET A 353 4.75 -27.35 -15.29
CA MET A 353 5.19 -27.92 -14.01
C MET A 353 5.37 -29.42 -14.11
N ALA A 354 4.47 -30.13 -14.81
CA ALA A 354 4.58 -31.54 -15.08
C ALA A 354 5.81 -31.86 -15.92
N GLN A 355 6.06 -31.08 -16.97
CA GLN A 355 7.27 -31.22 -17.82
C GLN A 355 8.56 -30.94 -17.06
N ALA A 356 8.58 -29.88 -16.23
CA ALA A 356 9.73 -29.55 -15.38
C ALA A 356 10.02 -30.67 -14.38
N HIS A 357 8.95 -31.21 -13.74
CA HIS A 357 9.07 -32.35 -12.85
C HIS A 357 9.59 -33.58 -13.56
N SER A 358 9.06 -33.90 -14.75
CA SER A 358 9.52 -35.02 -15.57
C SER A 358 11.01 -34.90 -15.96
N LYS A 359 11.50 -33.69 -16.30
CA LYS A 359 12.93 -33.44 -16.55
C LYS A 359 13.78 -33.73 -15.31
N VAL A 360 13.35 -33.33 -14.11
CA VAL A 360 14.09 -33.63 -12.87
C VAL A 360 14.09 -35.12 -12.57
N VAL A 361 12.96 -35.80 -12.77
CA VAL A 361 12.87 -37.28 -12.66
C VAL A 361 13.85 -37.96 -13.61
N GLY A 362 13.93 -37.49 -14.86
CA GLY A 362 14.87 -38.02 -15.86
C GLY A 362 16.36 -37.79 -15.52
N LEU A 363 16.67 -36.79 -14.70
CA LEU A 363 18.01 -36.56 -14.17
C LEU A 363 18.32 -37.47 -12.95
N ALA A 364 17.31 -37.76 -12.16
CA ALA A 364 17.47 -38.53 -10.92
C ALA A 364 17.44 -40.05 -11.10
N LEU A 365 16.69 -40.54 -12.09
CA LEU A 365 16.58 -41.98 -12.34
C LEU A 365 17.63 -42.43 -13.34
N PRO A 366 18.31 -43.59 -13.09
CA PRO A 366 19.26 -44.19 -14.05
C PRO A 366 18.54 -44.54 -15.36
N ARG A 367 19.17 -44.26 -16.49
CA ARG A 367 18.65 -44.51 -17.87
C ARG A 367 18.12 -45.93 -18.11
N LYS A 368 18.51 -46.93 -17.30
CA LYS A 368 18.04 -48.32 -17.39
C LYS A 368 16.59 -48.53 -16.91
N LEU A 369 15.99 -47.59 -16.18
CA LEU A 369 14.58 -47.66 -15.67
C LEU A 369 13.58 -46.92 -16.58
N ILE A 370 14.03 -46.22 -17.62
CA ILE A 370 13.19 -45.41 -18.51
C ILE A 370 12.90 -46.16 -19.84
N ALA A 371 13.53 -47.33 -20.05
CA ALA A 371 13.46 -48.11 -21.31
C ALA A 371 12.60 -49.38 -21.18
N ASN A 372 11.50 -49.33 -20.45
CA ASN A 372 10.44 -50.34 -20.47
C ASN A 372 9.08 -49.71 -20.67
#